data_0bdac4cc3cb573534737507bf68be6ff
#
_entry.id   0bdac4cc3cb573534737507bf68be6ff
#
_cell.length_a   1.000
_cell.length_b   1.000
_cell.length_c   1.000
_cell.angle_alpha   90.00
_cell.angle_beta   90.00
_cell.angle_gamma   90.00
#
_symmetry.space_group_name_H-M   'P 1'
#
loop_
_entity.id
_entity.type
_entity.pdbx_description
1 polymer ?
#
loop_
_entity_poly.entity_id
_entity_poly.type
_entity_poly.pdbx_seq_one_letter_code
_entity_poly.pdbx_strand_id
1 'polypeptide(L)'
;MTLKLARRAFMASAAATALLAATVAGAQDKITLRLSAVNSETDQRAVALVEKFGPAVADFATFEPHWNATLFAQGTELEAIASGDLEMSITSAQELADFFPEFSVFAAGYVHQDAAHQVAVFNDALMDPFKAKVEDELGIKLLSVIYLGRRQVNLRQAESELHVNTPADLAGVNLRMPGSDAWQFLGKAIGAAPTPLAFAEVYTALQTGAVDGQDNPLPTVVDSKFYEVTKQVVLTSHLVDLNYLAISKEVWDNLTEEQQVQLQAAADEAATFGRENQLAKEDELVAFLEEKGLTVYTPDVEAFRSTVQAAYLDSDLSASWPEGILDQINALGSK
;
A
#
# COMPACT_ATOMS: atom_id res chain seq x y z
N MET A 1 -79.68 -22.57 -24.24
CA MET A 1 -78.58 -22.05 -25.05
C MET A 1 -77.85 -21.00 -24.20
N THR A 2 -77.40 -21.38 -22.98
CA THR A 2 -76.80 -20.45 -22.01
C THR A 2 -75.75 -21.08 -21.09
N LEU A 3 -75.04 -22.13 -21.54
CA LEU A 3 -74.03 -22.81 -20.74
C LEU A 3 -72.63 -22.94 -21.37
N LYS A 4 -72.40 -22.31 -22.53
CA LYS A 4 -71.09 -22.39 -23.23
C LYS A 4 -70.25 -21.11 -23.23
N LEU A 5 -70.73 -19.99 -22.64
CA LEU A 5 -70.04 -18.70 -22.58
C LEU A 5 -69.29 -18.47 -21.27
N ALA A 6 -69.62 -19.20 -20.17
CA ALA A 6 -68.96 -19.04 -18.88
C ALA A 6 -67.61 -19.74 -18.71
N ARG A 7 -67.24 -20.68 -19.63
CA ARG A 7 -65.98 -21.44 -19.55
C ARG A 7 -64.81 -20.80 -20.26
N ARG A 8 -64.99 -19.79 -21.11
CA ARG A 8 -63.93 -19.09 -21.83
C ARG A 8 -63.40 -17.84 -21.12
N ALA A 9 -64.16 -17.30 -20.17
CA ALA A 9 -63.72 -16.14 -19.35
C ALA A 9 -62.81 -16.51 -18.18
N PHE A 10 -62.83 -17.79 -17.74
CA PHE A 10 -62.02 -18.23 -16.54
C PHE A 10 -60.61 -18.70 -16.91
N MET A 11 -60.27 -18.97 -18.18
CA MET A 11 -58.91 -19.33 -18.57
C MET A 11 -58.06 -18.14 -19.05
N ALA A 12 -58.64 -16.98 -19.26
CA ALA A 12 -57.90 -15.77 -19.66
C ALA A 12 -57.36 -14.98 -18.43
N SER A 13 -57.93 -15.18 -17.23
CA SER A 13 -57.48 -14.49 -16.00
C SER A 13 -56.34 -15.22 -15.26
N ALA A 14 -56.11 -16.51 -15.54
CA ALA A 14 -55.05 -17.26 -14.86
C ALA A 14 -53.68 -17.09 -15.57
N ALA A 15 -53.64 -16.64 -16.84
CA ALA A 15 -52.38 -16.43 -17.55
C ALA A 15 -51.79 -15.03 -17.36
N ALA A 16 -52.56 -14.05 -16.89
CA ALA A 16 -52.10 -12.68 -16.65
C ALA A 16 -51.50 -12.48 -15.25
N THR A 17 -51.72 -13.39 -14.31
CA THR A 17 -51.19 -13.31 -12.95
C THR A 17 -49.84 -14.02 -12.78
N ALA A 18 -49.43 -14.82 -13.76
CA ALA A 18 -48.14 -15.52 -13.74
C ALA A 18 -46.98 -14.75 -14.40
N LEU A 19 -47.24 -13.61 -15.05
CA LEU A 19 -46.22 -12.78 -15.69
C LEU A 19 -45.81 -11.54 -14.89
N LEU A 20 -46.38 -11.29 -13.73
CA LEU A 20 -46.00 -10.16 -12.84
C LEU A 20 -45.18 -10.56 -11.62
N ALA A 21 -44.79 -11.85 -11.53
CA ALA A 21 -43.96 -12.32 -10.42
C ALA A 21 -42.45 -12.46 -10.74
N ALA A 22 -42.01 -11.93 -11.88
CA ALA A 22 -40.64 -12.15 -12.37
C ALA A 22 -39.81 -10.86 -12.57
N THR A 23 -40.07 -9.77 -11.86
CA THR A 23 -39.16 -8.61 -11.85
C THR A 23 -39.28 -7.82 -10.55
N VAL A 24 -39.06 -8.48 -9.43
CA VAL A 24 -38.46 -7.81 -8.28
C VAL A 24 -37.17 -8.57 -8.04
N ALA A 25 -36.26 -8.48 -8.97
CA ALA A 25 -34.84 -8.45 -8.63
C ALA A 25 -34.72 -7.15 -7.81
N GLY A 26 -34.86 -7.27 -6.48
CA GLY A 26 -34.61 -6.16 -5.58
C GLY A 26 -33.23 -5.62 -5.97
N ALA A 27 -33.14 -4.34 -6.28
CA ALA A 27 -31.87 -3.65 -6.25
C ALA A 27 -31.35 -3.86 -4.82
N GLN A 28 -30.50 -4.85 -4.65
CA GLN A 28 -29.79 -5.03 -3.39
C GLN A 28 -28.99 -3.75 -3.22
N ASP A 29 -29.22 -3.01 -2.14
CA ASP A 29 -28.48 -1.80 -1.87
C ASP A 29 -26.99 -2.15 -1.94
N LYS A 30 -26.28 -1.43 -2.80
CA LYS A 30 -24.84 -1.65 -2.96
C LYS A 30 -24.14 -1.35 -1.64
N ILE A 31 -23.20 -2.20 -1.28
CA ILE A 31 -22.32 -1.90 -0.15
C ILE A 31 -21.42 -0.71 -0.50
N THR A 32 -21.12 0.13 0.48
CA THR A 32 -20.14 1.21 0.32
C THR A 32 -18.78 0.70 0.79
N LEU A 33 -17.77 0.83 -0.07
CA LEU A 33 -16.37 0.52 0.22
C LEU A 33 -15.62 1.84 0.34
N ARG A 34 -15.66 2.46 1.53
CA ARG A 34 -14.84 3.63 1.81
C ARG A 34 -13.40 3.17 1.98
N LEU A 35 -12.50 3.84 1.28
CA LEU A 35 -11.05 3.61 1.41
C LEU A 35 -10.39 4.89 1.92
N SER A 36 -9.59 4.79 2.98
CA SER A 36 -8.72 5.86 3.44
C SER A 36 -7.27 5.56 3.08
N ALA A 37 -6.59 6.55 2.50
CA ALA A 37 -5.18 6.43 2.15
C ALA A 37 -4.46 7.79 2.22
N VAL A 38 -3.17 7.75 2.53
CA VAL A 38 -2.34 8.95 2.72
C VAL A 38 -1.84 9.57 1.43
N ASN A 39 -1.78 8.80 0.35
CA ASN A 39 -1.29 9.25 -0.95
C ASN A 39 -2.27 10.19 -1.67
N SER A 40 -1.77 10.94 -2.63
CA SER A 40 -2.59 11.81 -3.48
C SER A 40 -3.42 11.01 -4.49
N GLU A 41 -4.41 11.64 -5.09
CA GLU A 41 -5.22 11.07 -6.18
C GLU A 41 -4.42 10.81 -7.47
N THR A 42 -3.27 11.45 -7.64
CA THR A 42 -2.39 11.28 -8.81
C THR A 42 -1.36 10.15 -8.63
N ASP A 43 -1.21 9.64 -7.43
CA ASP A 43 -0.36 8.49 -7.12
C ASP A 43 -0.85 7.23 -7.86
N GLN A 44 0.07 6.40 -8.36
CA GLN A 44 -0.29 5.22 -9.17
C GLN A 44 -1.17 4.21 -8.42
N ARG A 45 -1.07 4.16 -7.08
CA ARG A 45 -1.97 3.34 -6.26
C ARG A 45 -3.41 3.84 -6.35
N ALA A 46 -3.60 5.17 -6.28
CA ALA A 46 -4.93 5.78 -6.43
C ALA A 46 -5.47 5.57 -7.84
N VAL A 47 -4.67 5.87 -8.86
CA VAL A 47 -5.04 5.68 -10.28
C VAL A 47 -5.47 4.24 -10.53
N ALA A 48 -4.70 3.26 -10.06
CA ALA A 48 -5.01 1.84 -10.23
C ALA A 48 -6.35 1.44 -9.59
N LEU A 49 -6.61 1.91 -8.37
CA LEU A 49 -7.86 1.59 -7.67
C LEU A 49 -9.07 2.28 -8.32
N VAL A 50 -8.92 3.52 -8.79
CA VAL A 50 -10.01 4.25 -9.46
C VAL A 50 -10.29 3.68 -10.86
N GLU A 51 -9.26 3.31 -11.63
CA GLU A 51 -9.42 2.85 -13.01
C GLU A 51 -9.74 1.36 -13.14
N LYS A 52 -9.30 0.54 -12.17
CA LYS A 52 -9.45 -0.92 -12.24
C LYS A 52 -10.38 -1.47 -11.16
N PHE A 53 -10.08 -1.23 -9.88
CA PHE A 53 -10.84 -1.80 -8.77
C PHE A 53 -12.28 -1.30 -8.73
N GLY A 54 -12.48 0.03 -8.69
CA GLY A 54 -13.81 0.64 -8.55
C GLY A 54 -14.80 0.18 -9.63
N PRO A 55 -14.46 0.26 -10.94
CA PRO A 55 -15.33 -0.23 -11.99
C PRO A 55 -15.62 -1.73 -11.93
N ALA A 56 -14.63 -2.54 -11.52
CA ALA A 56 -14.77 -4.00 -11.48
C ALA A 56 -15.73 -4.48 -10.38
N VAL A 57 -15.89 -3.73 -9.29
CA VAL A 57 -16.82 -4.07 -8.20
C VAL A 57 -18.17 -3.33 -8.30
N ALA A 58 -18.35 -2.49 -9.34
CA ALA A 58 -19.48 -1.56 -9.44
C ALA A 58 -20.86 -2.24 -9.50
N ASP A 59 -20.96 -3.52 -9.79
CA ASP A 59 -22.24 -4.24 -9.83
C ASP A 59 -22.86 -4.40 -8.43
N PHE A 60 -22.04 -4.60 -7.39
CA PHE A 60 -22.48 -4.89 -6.03
C PHE A 60 -21.98 -3.89 -4.99
N ALA A 61 -20.97 -3.07 -5.32
CA ALA A 61 -20.37 -2.11 -4.38
C ALA A 61 -20.24 -0.71 -4.97
N THR A 62 -20.21 0.31 -4.11
CA THR A 62 -19.81 1.68 -4.44
C THR A 62 -18.43 1.91 -3.83
N PHE A 63 -17.41 2.08 -4.66
CA PHE A 63 -16.05 2.41 -4.22
C PHE A 63 -15.96 3.92 -3.95
N GLU A 64 -15.62 4.29 -2.72
CA GLU A 64 -15.55 5.68 -2.24
C GLU A 64 -14.18 5.95 -1.62
N PRO A 65 -13.17 6.32 -2.44
CA PRO A 65 -11.83 6.58 -1.94
C PRO A 65 -11.67 7.99 -1.37
N HIS A 66 -10.94 8.07 -0.26
CA HIS A 66 -10.54 9.30 0.43
C HIS A 66 -9.02 9.38 0.46
N TRP A 67 -8.46 10.27 -0.36
CA TRP A 67 -7.01 10.46 -0.50
C TRP A 67 -6.49 11.56 0.44
N ASN A 68 -5.15 11.68 0.54
CA ASN A 68 -4.46 12.69 1.33
C ASN A 68 -4.82 12.65 2.83
N ALA A 69 -5.09 11.48 3.38
CA ALA A 69 -5.49 11.30 4.78
C ALA A 69 -6.71 12.17 5.20
N THR A 70 -7.66 12.41 4.27
CA THR A 70 -8.82 13.28 4.52
C THR A 70 -9.89 12.61 5.37
N LEU A 71 -9.93 11.28 5.47
CA LEU A 71 -10.90 10.55 6.29
C LEU A 71 -10.28 10.07 7.62
N PHE A 72 -9.13 9.41 7.56
CA PHE A 72 -8.35 8.97 8.72
C PHE A 72 -6.91 9.44 8.60
N ALA A 73 -6.28 9.77 9.73
CA ALA A 73 -4.89 10.16 9.79
C ALA A 73 -3.97 8.94 9.54
N GLN A 74 -2.78 9.18 8.98
CA GLN A 74 -1.78 8.14 8.75
C GLN A 74 -1.51 7.33 10.02
N GLY A 75 -1.62 6.01 9.93
CA GLY A 75 -1.37 5.06 11.01
C GLY A 75 -2.57 4.78 11.91
N THR A 76 -3.76 5.37 11.62
CA THR A 76 -5.00 5.07 12.36
C THR A 76 -6.00 4.24 11.56
N GLU A 77 -5.69 3.94 10.30
CA GLU A 77 -6.59 3.26 9.38
C GLU A 77 -6.86 1.80 9.80
N LEU A 78 -5.86 1.08 10.31
CA LEU A 78 -6.03 -0.32 10.76
C LEU A 78 -6.96 -0.40 11.97
N GLU A 79 -6.82 0.53 12.93
CA GLU A 79 -7.73 0.61 14.08
C GLU A 79 -9.15 0.96 13.64
N ALA A 80 -9.30 1.86 12.64
CA ALA A 80 -10.61 2.23 12.09
C ALA A 80 -11.29 1.05 11.39
N ILE A 81 -10.55 0.20 10.67
CA ILE A 81 -11.10 -1.03 10.08
C ILE A 81 -11.49 -2.02 11.19
N ALA A 82 -10.62 -2.23 12.17
CA ALA A 82 -10.87 -3.15 13.27
C ALA A 82 -12.08 -2.77 14.14
N SER A 83 -12.37 -1.45 14.25
CA SER A 83 -13.56 -0.95 14.95
C SER A 83 -14.83 -0.88 14.11
N GLY A 84 -14.75 -1.15 12.80
CA GLY A 84 -15.87 -1.11 11.87
C GLY A 84 -16.20 0.30 11.34
N ASP A 85 -15.31 1.27 11.54
CA ASP A 85 -15.48 2.65 11.11
C ASP A 85 -15.00 2.89 9.67
N LEU A 86 -14.24 1.94 9.09
CA LEU A 86 -13.67 2.00 7.75
C LEU A 86 -13.72 0.62 7.07
N GLU A 87 -13.99 0.58 5.77
CA GLU A 87 -14.08 -0.69 5.03
C GLU A 87 -12.73 -1.12 4.43
N MET A 88 -11.93 -0.18 3.94
CA MET A 88 -10.68 -0.47 3.20
C MET A 88 -9.58 0.52 3.50
N SER A 89 -8.33 0.07 3.39
CA SER A 89 -7.15 0.94 3.44
C SER A 89 -6.00 0.38 2.59
N ILE A 90 -5.02 1.25 2.33
CA ILE A 90 -3.69 0.87 1.86
C ILE A 90 -2.75 0.97 3.06
N THR A 91 -2.32 -0.18 3.61
CA THR A 91 -1.45 -0.25 4.79
C THR A 91 -0.07 -0.79 4.45
N SER A 92 0.92 -0.48 5.29
CA SER A 92 2.30 -0.97 5.14
C SER A 92 2.62 -2.15 6.07
N ALA A 93 3.65 -2.91 5.75
CA ALA A 93 4.18 -3.93 6.65
C ALA A 93 4.70 -3.33 7.96
N GLN A 94 5.19 -2.08 7.91
CA GLN A 94 5.66 -1.35 9.07
C GLN A 94 4.53 -0.95 10.03
N GLU A 95 3.35 -0.57 9.51
CA GLU A 95 2.16 -0.29 10.32
C GLU A 95 1.58 -1.58 10.92
N LEU A 96 1.60 -2.69 10.17
CA LEU A 96 1.24 -4.00 10.71
C LEU A 96 2.21 -4.48 11.80
N ALA A 97 3.48 -4.09 11.73
CA ALA A 97 4.48 -4.46 12.74
C ALA A 97 4.22 -3.80 14.12
N ASP A 98 3.46 -2.71 14.18
CA ASP A 98 3.04 -2.11 15.45
C ASP A 98 2.05 -3.02 16.21
N PHE A 99 1.29 -3.86 15.51
CA PHE A 99 0.38 -4.87 16.07
C PHE A 99 1.06 -6.24 16.17
N PHE A 100 1.82 -6.60 15.16
CA PHE A 100 2.46 -7.91 14.99
C PHE A 100 3.94 -7.72 14.65
N PRO A 101 4.83 -7.69 15.64
CA PRO A 101 6.26 -7.38 15.43
C PRO A 101 6.96 -8.23 14.37
N GLU A 102 6.47 -9.45 14.12
CA GLU A 102 7.00 -10.34 13.08
C GLU A 102 6.82 -9.80 11.65
N PHE A 103 5.83 -8.92 11.39
CA PHE A 103 5.68 -8.25 10.09
C PHE A 103 6.86 -7.36 9.75
N SER A 104 7.66 -6.97 10.73
CA SER A 104 8.88 -6.18 10.49
C SER A 104 9.88 -6.85 9.55
N VAL A 105 9.81 -8.17 9.34
CA VAL A 105 10.63 -8.87 8.35
C VAL A 105 10.35 -8.40 6.93
N PHE A 106 9.08 -8.15 6.58
CA PHE A 106 8.68 -7.66 5.25
C PHE A 106 8.95 -6.15 5.08
N ALA A 107 9.17 -5.46 6.18
CA ALA A 107 9.51 -4.04 6.26
C ALA A 107 11.02 -3.78 6.33
N ALA A 108 11.83 -4.84 6.46
CA ALA A 108 13.27 -4.70 6.65
C ALA A 108 13.98 -4.25 5.37
N GLY A 109 14.93 -3.34 5.53
CA GLY A 109 15.70 -2.82 4.40
C GLY A 109 16.44 -3.93 3.67
N TYR A 110 16.43 -3.88 2.34
CA TYR A 110 17.08 -4.82 1.42
C TYR A 110 16.61 -6.28 1.50
N VAL A 111 15.46 -6.57 2.12
CA VAL A 111 14.88 -7.93 2.14
C VAL A 111 14.25 -8.25 0.80
N HIS A 112 13.41 -7.37 0.27
CA HIS A 112 12.85 -7.55 -1.07
C HIS A 112 13.85 -7.09 -2.14
N GLN A 113 13.97 -7.90 -3.22
CA GLN A 113 14.89 -7.61 -4.32
C GLN A 113 14.25 -6.65 -5.35
N ASP A 114 12.97 -6.88 -5.67
CA ASP A 114 12.19 -6.13 -6.65
C ASP A 114 10.69 -6.37 -6.47
N ALA A 115 9.88 -5.76 -7.34
CA ALA A 115 8.44 -5.89 -7.33
C ALA A 115 7.93 -7.32 -7.57
N ALA A 116 8.61 -8.10 -8.42
CA ALA A 116 8.24 -9.49 -8.69
C ALA A 116 8.48 -10.37 -7.46
N HIS A 117 9.59 -10.14 -6.76
CA HIS A 117 9.90 -10.82 -5.49
C HIS A 117 8.82 -10.54 -4.43
N GLN A 118 8.33 -9.30 -4.29
CA GLN A 118 7.24 -8.97 -3.37
C GLN A 118 5.95 -9.75 -3.68
N VAL A 119 5.61 -9.85 -4.97
CA VAL A 119 4.43 -10.61 -5.40
C VAL A 119 4.61 -12.11 -5.12
N ALA A 120 5.81 -12.65 -5.38
CA ALA A 120 6.11 -14.05 -5.08
C ALA A 120 5.99 -14.33 -3.58
N VAL A 121 6.56 -13.49 -2.73
CA VAL A 121 6.47 -13.61 -1.26
C VAL A 121 5.02 -13.52 -0.78
N PHE A 122 4.26 -12.52 -1.23
CA PHE A 122 2.87 -12.33 -0.79
C PHE A 122 1.96 -13.50 -1.15
N ASN A 123 2.21 -14.15 -2.30
CA ASN A 123 1.40 -15.28 -2.78
C ASN A 123 1.93 -16.65 -2.37
N ASP A 124 3.07 -16.71 -1.68
CA ASP A 124 3.62 -17.97 -1.17
C ASP A 124 2.93 -18.39 0.14
N ALA A 125 2.92 -19.69 0.40
CA ALA A 125 2.38 -20.27 1.64
C ALA A 125 3.05 -19.75 2.91
N LEU A 126 4.27 -19.19 2.82
CA LEU A 126 4.92 -18.55 3.96
C LEU A 126 4.13 -17.36 4.52
N MET A 127 3.30 -16.69 3.68
CA MET A 127 2.45 -15.58 4.11
C MET A 127 1.14 -16.02 4.77
N ASP A 128 0.72 -17.27 4.62
CA ASP A 128 -0.57 -17.73 5.16
C ASP A 128 -0.72 -17.51 6.67
N PRO A 129 0.26 -17.87 7.53
CA PRO A 129 0.14 -17.62 8.97
C PRO A 129 0.09 -16.13 9.32
N PHE A 130 0.77 -15.27 8.56
CA PHE A 130 0.72 -13.81 8.77
C PHE A 130 -0.64 -13.24 8.37
N LYS A 131 -1.17 -13.64 7.21
CA LYS A 131 -2.51 -13.23 6.76
C LYS A 131 -3.60 -13.70 7.74
N ALA A 132 -3.53 -14.96 8.17
CA ALA A 132 -4.47 -15.52 9.13
C ALA A 132 -4.46 -14.76 10.46
N LYS A 133 -3.28 -14.38 10.95
CA LYS A 133 -3.16 -13.61 12.19
C LYS A 133 -3.81 -12.23 12.09
N VAL A 134 -3.62 -11.51 10.97
CA VAL A 134 -4.28 -10.22 10.72
C VAL A 134 -5.80 -10.39 10.63
N GLU A 135 -6.27 -11.45 9.99
CA GLU A 135 -7.70 -11.76 9.90
C GLU A 135 -8.30 -12.10 11.26
N ASP A 136 -7.62 -12.92 12.06
CA ASP A 136 -8.14 -13.44 13.33
C ASP A 136 -8.08 -12.39 14.46
N GLU A 137 -7.03 -11.58 14.52
CA GLU A 137 -6.79 -10.67 15.64
C GLU A 137 -7.23 -9.23 15.38
N LEU A 138 -7.20 -8.75 14.11
CA LEU A 138 -7.65 -7.40 13.74
C LEU A 138 -8.95 -7.40 12.93
N GLY A 139 -9.45 -8.55 12.47
CA GLY A 139 -10.61 -8.60 11.59
C GLY A 139 -10.34 -7.93 10.23
N ILE A 140 -9.12 -8.02 9.71
CA ILE A 140 -8.67 -7.39 8.47
C ILE A 140 -8.14 -8.47 7.52
N LYS A 141 -8.62 -8.45 6.28
CA LYS A 141 -8.10 -9.30 5.21
C LYS A 141 -7.15 -8.52 4.32
N LEU A 142 -5.95 -9.08 4.08
CA LEU A 142 -5.00 -8.55 3.10
C LEU A 142 -5.29 -9.17 1.73
N LEU A 143 -5.75 -8.35 0.78
CA LEU A 143 -6.20 -8.79 -0.54
C LEU A 143 -5.05 -8.96 -1.52
N SER A 144 -4.17 -7.95 -1.61
CA SER A 144 -3.11 -7.93 -2.62
C SER A 144 -1.94 -7.08 -2.17
N VAL A 145 -0.75 -7.35 -2.72
CA VAL A 145 0.43 -6.51 -2.50
C VAL A 145 0.52 -5.44 -3.58
N ILE A 146 0.68 -4.20 -3.16
CA ILE A 146 0.83 -3.03 -4.02
C ILE A 146 2.28 -2.57 -3.97
N TYR A 147 2.94 -2.55 -5.12
CA TYR A 147 4.29 -2.03 -5.25
C TYR A 147 4.30 -0.51 -5.11
N LEU A 148 5.06 0.03 -4.15
CA LEU A 148 5.22 1.47 -3.98
C LEU A 148 6.45 2.01 -4.72
N GLY A 149 7.51 1.25 -4.79
CA GLY A 149 8.75 1.64 -5.46
C GLY A 149 10.00 1.42 -4.62
N ARG A 150 11.16 1.76 -5.20
CA ARG A 150 12.44 1.77 -4.48
C ARG A 150 12.62 3.07 -3.74
N ARG A 151 12.73 3.03 -2.41
CA ARG A 151 12.94 4.21 -1.59
C ARG A 151 14.36 4.75 -1.70
N GLN A 152 14.44 6.07 -1.82
CA GLN A 152 15.67 6.84 -1.95
C GLN A 152 15.70 7.92 -0.87
N VAL A 153 16.87 8.33 -0.44
CA VAL A 153 17.02 9.47 0.47
C VAL A 153 16.98 10.76 -0.33
N ASN A 154 16.11 11.69 0.04
CA ASN A 154 15.94 12.98 -0.63
C ASN A 154 16.16 14.12 0.38
N LEU A 155 17.13 15.00 0.13
CA LEU A 155 17.66 15.97 1.07
C LEU A 155 17.50 17.42 0.61
N ARG A 156 17.32 18.32 1.57
CA ARG A 156 17.26 19.78 1.38
C ARG A 156 18.64 20.40 1.09
N GLN A 157 19.67 19.87 1.71
CA GLN A 157 21.04 20.30 1.49
C GLN A 157 21.48 19.96 0.06
N ALA A 158 22.29 20.83 -0.55
CA ALA A 158 22.93 20.51 -1.81
C ALA A 158 24.06 19.47 -1.58
N GLU A 159 24.41 18.70 -2.61
CA GLU A 159 25.49 17.72 -2.55
C GLU A 159 26.82 18.36 -2.12
N SER A 160 27.08 19.61 -2.52
CA SER A 160 28.29 20.35 -2.12
C SER A 160 28.34 20.72 -0.61
N GLU A 161 27.20 20.68 0.06
CA GLU A 161 27.07 20.92 1.51
C GLU A 161 27.06 19.62 2.31
N LEU A 162 26.46 18.58 1.74
CA LEU A 162 26.37 17.24 2.34
C LEU A 162 26.41 16.18 1.21
N HIS A 163 27.56 15.56 1.02
CA HIS A 163 27.69 14.41 0.11
C HIS A 163 27.53 13.12 0.88
N VAL A 164 26.52 12.32 0.51
CA VAL A 164 26.18 11.06 1.17
C VAL A 164 26.67 9.89 0.33
N ASN A 165 27.72 9.20 0.78
CA ASN A 165 28.22 8.00 0.13
C ASN A 165 28.03 6.74 0.96
N THR A 166 27.97 6.85 2.29
CA THR A 166 27.82 5.74 3.23
C THR A 166 26.79 6.09 4.32
N PRO A 167 26.27 5.13 5.08
CA PRO A 167 25.40 5.40 6.22
C PRO A 167 25.98 6.42 7.23
N ALA A 168 27.31 6.44 7.42
CA ALA A 168 27.95 7.35 8.33
C ALA A 168 27.77 8.83 7.94
N ASP A 169 27.60 9.12 6.67
CA ASP A 169 27.42 10.48 6.17
C ASP A 169 26.01 11.03 6.48
N LEU A 170 25.07 10.16 6.87
CA LEU A 170 23.72 10.55 7.32
C LEU A 170 23.67 10.80 8.85
N ALA A 171 24.80 10.69 9.57
CA ALA A 171 24.83 10.88 11.02
C ALA A 171 24.39 12.31 11.38
N GLY A 172 23.33 12.42 12.18
CA GLY A 172 22.75 13.68 12.60
C GLY A 172 21.82 14.35 11.58
N VAL A 173 21.65 13.77 10.38
CA VAL A 173 20.64 14.23 9.43
C VAL A 173 19.25 13.93 9.98
N ASN A 174 18.47 14.97 10.20
CA ASN A 174 17.09 14.86 10.67
C ASN A 174 16.18 14.41 9.51
N LEU A 175 16.03 13.10 9.37
CA LEU A 175 15.29 12.50 8.27
C LEU A 175 13.85 12.20 8.69
N ARG A 176 12.88 12.78 8.00
CA ARG A 176 11.48 12.43 8.24
C ARG A 176 11.25 10.97 7.87
N MET A 177 10.61 10.25 8.79
CA MET A 177 10.06 8.90 8.58
C MET A 177 8.59 8.89 9.01
N PRO A 178 7.75 7.94 8.52
CA PRO A 178 6.44 7.68 9.11
C PRO A 178 6.54 7.31 10.61
N GLY A 179 5.41 7.34 11.33
CA GLY A 179 5.39 7.32 12.80
C GLY A 179 5.67 5.97 13.47
N SER A 180 5.52 4.82 12.78
CA SER A 180 5.68 3.50 13.40
C SER A 180 7.12 3.22 13.86
N ASP A 181 7.27 2.35 14.85
CA ASP A 181 8.58 1.97 15.39
C ASP A 181 9.47 1.31 14.33
N ALA A 182 8.88 0.50 13.43
CA ALA A 182 9.61 -0.12 12.34
C ALA A 182 10.17 0.90 11.34
N TRP A 183 9.43 1.98 11.03
CA TRP A 183 9.92 3.09 10.23
C TRP A 183 11.05 3.85 10.92
N GLN A 184 10.90 4.15 12.22
CA GLN A 184 11.93 4.81 12.99
C GLN A 184 13.21 3.95 13.06
N PHE A 185 13.07 2.63 13.16
CA PHE A 185 14.21 1.71 13.14
C PHE A 185 14.93 1.76 11.79
N LEU A 186 14.20 1.70 10.67
CA LEU A 186 14.81 1.77 9.33
C LEU A 186 15.61 3.07 9.15
N GLY A 187 15.04 4.21 9.58
CA GLY A 187 15.74 5.50 9.53
C GLY A 187 17.07 5.50 10.30
N LYS A 188 17.11 4.86 11.48
CA LYS A 188 18.35 4.66 12.24
C LYS A 188 19.31 3.69 11.54
N ALA A 189 18.78 2.61 10.97
CA ALA A 189 19.59 1.58 10.31
C ALA A 189 20.32 2.12 9.08
N ILE A 190 19.73 3.07 8.34
CA ILE A 190 20.40 3.76 7.23
C ILE A 190 21.36 4.88 7.70
N GLY A 191 21.52 5.10 9.01
CA GLY A 191 22.47 6.04 9.61
C GLY A 191 21.90 7.41 9.95
N ALA A 192 20.61 7.70 9.70
CA ALA A 192 20.00 8.99 9.95
C ALA A 192 19.48 9.17 11.39
N ALA A 193 19.08 10.39 11.74
CA ALA A 193 18.29 10.72 12.92
C ALA A 193 16.81 10.81 12.49
N PRO A 194 16.00 9.74 12.64
CA PRO A 194 14.64 9.74 12.13
C PRO A 194 13.72 10.61 13.00
N THR A 195 12.85 11.36 12.31
CA THR A 195 11.80 12.17 12.96
C THR A 195 10.44 11.68 12.49
N PRO A 196 9.57 11.21 13.40
CA PRO A 196 8.22 10.78 13.07
C PRO A 196 7.37 11.98 12.66
N LEU A 197 6.77 11.91 11.46
CA LEU A 197 5.89 12.95 10.95
C LEU A 197 4.90 12.35 9.93
N ALA A 198 3.63 12.76 10.01
CA ALA A 198 2.62 12.33 9.07
C ALA A 198 2.94 12.79 7.64
N PHE A 199 2.57 11.98 6.63
CA PHE A 199 2.94 12.26 5.23
C PHE A 199 2.42 13.61 4.73
N ALA A 200 1.22 14.02 5.13
CA ALA A 200 0.61 15.30 4.75
C ALA A 200 1.42 16.53 5.21
N GLU A 201 2.29 16.38 6.19
CA GLU A 201 3.10 17.48 6.76
C GLU A 201 4.50 17.59 6.13
N VAL A 202 4.92 16.59 5.34
CA VAL A 202 6.31 16.45 4.86
C VAL A 202 6.73 17.63 3.99
N TYR A 203 5.92 18.06 3.03
CA TYR A 203 6.26 19.19 2.17
C TYR A 203 6.56 20.46 2.97
N THR A 204 5.67 20.79 3.92
CA THR A 204 5.84 21.97 4.80
C THR A 204 7.06 21.83 5.71
N ALA A 205 7.31 20.65 6.25
CA ALA A 205 8.47 20.40 7.11
C ALA A 205 9.80 20.53 6.33
N LEU A 206 9.86 20.05 5.11
CA LEU A 206 10.99 20.27 4.20
C LEU A 206 11.13 21.74 3.84
N GLN A 207 10.05 22.43 3.48
CA GLN A 207 10.08 23.82 3.11
C GLN A 207 10.58 24.73 4.23
N THR A 208 10.13 24.50 5.46
CA THR A 208 10.51 25.31 6.63
C THR A 208 11.84 24.91 7.25
N GLY A 209 12.37 23.73 6.91
CA GLY A 209 13.59 23.19 7.51
C GLY A 209 13.39 22.54 8.88
N ALA A 210 12.17 22.12 9.19
CA ALA A 210 11.89 21.33 10.38
C ALA A 210 12.52 19.92 10.29
N VAL A 211 12.72 19.42 9.07
CA VAL A 211 13.50 18.22 8.76
C VAL A 211 14.51 18.51 7.65
N ASP A 212 15.61 17.77 7.61
CA ASP A 212 16.67 17.90 6.61
C ASP A 212 16.37 17.14 5.33
N GLY A 213 15.53 16.13 5.43
CA GLY A 213 15.16 15.27 4.30
C GLY A 213 14.02 14.34 4.63
N GLN A 214 13.72 13.49 3.67
CA GLN A 214 12.74 12.40 3.74
C GLN A 214 13.19 11.23 2.88
N ASP A 215 12.55 10.09 3.00
CA ASP A 215 12.75 8.95 2.11
C ASP A 215 11.45 8.58 1.41
N ASN A 216 11.49 8.43 0.10
CA ASN A 216 10.40 7.90 -0.71
C ASN A 216 10.90 7.45 -2.09
N PRO A 217 10.10 6.65 -2.83
CA PRO A 217 10.37 6.38 -4.24
C PRO A 217 10.28 7.64 -5.11
N LEU A 218 10.99 7.64 -6.24
CA LEU A 218 11.02 8.80 -7.15
C LEU A 218 9.63 9.26 -7.61
N PRO A 219 8.67 8.36 -7.94
CA PRO A 219 7.31 8.79 -8.28
C PRO A 219 6.66 9.60 -7.16
N THR A 220 6.80 9.17 -5.91
CA THR A 220 6.25 9.89 -4.75
C THR A 220 6.92 11.26 -4.56
N VAL A 221 8.26 11.36 -4.78
CA VAL A 221 8.98 12.64 -4.74
C VAL A 221 8.41 13.62 -5.76
N VAL A 222 8.03 13.13 -6.95
CA VAL A 222 7.46 13.95 -8.02
C VAL A 222 6.00 14.30 -7.76
N ASP A 223 5.16 13.31 -7.44
CA ASP A 223 3.72 13.51 -7.22
C ASP A 223 3.44 14.44 -6.04
N SER A 224 4.27 14.36 -4.98
CA SER A 224 4.20 15.24 -3.79
C SER A 224 5.02 16.52 -3.94
N LYS A 225 5.64 16.75 -5.11
CA LYS A 225 6.45 17.94 -5.43
C LYS A 225 7.62 18.21 -4.46
N PHE A 226 8.15 17.18 -3.82
CA PHE A 226 9.28 17.35 -2.89
C PHE A 226 10.52 17.90 -3.58
N TYR A 227 10.64 17.71 -4.91
CA TYR A 227 11.71 18.31 -5.73
C TYR A 227 11.74 19.85 -5.67
N GLU A 228 10.62 20.52 -5.33
CA GLU A 228 10.59 21.98 -5.20
C GLU A 228 11.30 22.47 -3.91
N VAL A 229 11.39 21.63 -2.89
CA VAL A 229 11.87 21.96 -1.54
C VAL A 229 13.11 21.17 -1.12
N THR A 230 13.69 20.39 -2.05
CA THR A 230 14.91 19.59 -1.87
C THR A 230 15.93 19.90 -2.96
N LYS A 231 17.18 19.42 -2.81
CA LYS A 231 18.28 19.70 -3.74
C LYS A 231 18.98 18.46 -4.26
N GLN A 232 18.83 17.32 -3.60
CA GLN A 232 19.47 16.09 -4.04
C GLN A 232 18.61 14.87 -3.74
N VAL A 233 18.80 13.82 -4.54
CA VAL A 233 18.34 12.46 -4.31
C VAL A 233 19.53 11.52 -4.32
N VAL A 234 19.70 10.80 -3.23
CA VAL A 234 20.71 9.76 -3.06
C VAL A 234 20.07 8.42 -3.30
N LEU A 235 20.45 7.73 -4.37
CA LEU A 235 19.84 6.46 -4.81
C LEU A 235 20.31 5.28 -3.94
N THR A 236 19.95 5.33 -2.66
CA THR A 236 20.29 4.31 -1.67
C THR A 236 19.59 2.99 -1.90
N SER A 237 18.41 3.01 -2.52
CA SER A 237 17.56 1.82 -2.76
C SER A 237 17.40 0.93 -1.53
N HIS A 238 17.35 1.55 -0.35
CA HIS A 238 17.43 0.86 0.95
C HIS A 238 16.19 0.04 1.29
N LEU A 239 15.07 0.29 0.59
CA LEU A 239 13.86 -0.49 0.71
C LEU A 239 13.15 -0.58 -0.64
N VAL A 240 12.87 -1.80 -1.09
CA VAL A 240 11.84 -2.04 -2.11
C VAL A 240 10.52 -2.07 -1.36
N ASP A 241 9.79 -0.98 -1.43
CA ASP A 241 8.63 -0.76 -0.55
C ASP A 241 7.33 -1.31 -1.12
N LEU A 242 6.48 -1.76 -0.23
CA LEU A 242 5.19 -2.33 -0.55
C LEU A 242 4.10 -1.79 0.39
N ASN A 243 2.88 -1.86 -0.10
CA ASN A 243 1.69 -1.74 0.72
C ASN A 243 0.80 -2.96 0.50
N TYR A 244 -0.13 -3.17 1.41
CA TYR A 244 -1.19 -4.15 1.25
C TYR A 244 -2.52 -3.43 1.04
N LEU A 245 -3.31 -3.88 0.06
CA LEU A 245 -4.72 -3.49 -0.01
C LEU A 245 -5.46 -4.33 1.03
N ALA A 246 -6.01 -3.64 2.02
CA ALA A 246 -6.69 -4.24 3.16
C ALA A 246 -8.20 -3.97 3.10
N ILE A 247 -9.00 -4.95 3.53
CA ILE A 247 -10.46 -4.84 3.66
C ILE A 247 -10.92 -5.38 5.01
N SER A 248 -11.98 -4.80 5.57
CA SER A 248 -12.66 -5.35 6.74
C SER A 248 -13.10 -6.79 6.48
N LYS A 249 -12.73 -7.70 7.38
CA LYS A 249 -13.16 -9.10 7.30
C LYS A 249 -14.68 -9.24 7.43
N GLU A 250 -15.32 -8.39 8.22
CA GLU A 250 -16.78 -8.35 8.32
C GLU A 250 -17.42 -8.00 6.97
N VAL A 251 -16.88 -7.01 6.26
CA VAL A 251 -17.35 -6.66 4.90
C VAL A 251 -17.13 -7.83 3.95
N TRP A 252 -15.95 -8.44 3.98
CA TRP A 252 -15.61 -9.60 3.15
C TRP A 252 -16.54 -10.79 3.39
N ASP A 253 -16.79 -11.15 4.64
CA ASP A 253 -17.63 -12.29 5.02
C ASP A 253 -19.12 -12.10 4.67
N ASN A 254 -19.58 -10.85 4.54
CA ASN A 254 -20.93 -10.50 4.11
C ASN A 254 -21.12 -10.54 2.58
N LEU A 255 -20.04 -10.68 1.81
CA LEU A 255 -20.10 -10.88 0.36
C LEU A 255 -20.49 -12.32 0.02
N THR A 256 -21.19 -12.52 -1.11
CA THR A 256 -21.35 -13.85 -1.68
C THR A 256 -20.02 -14.38 -2.21
N GLU A 257 -19.88 -15.70 -2.37
CA GLU A 257 -18.66 -16.30 -2.94
C GLU A 257 -18.31 -15.71 -4.32
N GLU A 258 -19.31 -15.42 -5.16
CA GLU A 258 -19.11 -14.81 -6.46
C GLU A 258 -18.56 -13.38 -6.34
N GLN A 259 -19.11 -12.58 -5.39
CA GLN A 259 -18.62 -11.22 -5.12
C GLN A 259 -17.21 -11.23 -4.52
N GLN A 260 -16.88 -12.19 -3.65
CA GLN A 260 -15.53 -12.36 -3.10
C GLN A 260 -14.52 -12.65 -4.21
N VAL A 261 -14.85 -13.56 -5.13
CA VAL A 261 -13.99 -13.88 -6.28
C VAL A 261 -13.80 -12.65 -7.18
N GLN A 262 -14.89 -11.90 -7.45
CA GLN A 262 -14.82 -10.70 -8.28
C GLN A 262 -14.01 -9.59 -7.61
N LEU A 263 -14.19 -9.35 -6.31
CA LEU A 263 -13.45 -8.35 -5.54
C LEU A 263 -11.95 -8.69 -5.46
N GLN A 264 -11.61 -9.97 -5.21
CA GLN A 264 -10.22 -10.42 -5.20
C GLN A 264 -9.57 -10.20 -6.57
N ALA A 265 -10.25 -10.60 -7.66
CA ALA A 265 -9.74 -10.41 -9.02
C ALA A 265 -9.55 -8.91 -9.34
N ALA A 266 -10.45 -8.04 -8.89
CA ALA A 266 -10.33 -6.59 -9.04
C ALA A 266 -9.13 -6.02 -8.28
N ALA A 267 -8.86 -6.51 -7.06
CA ALA A 267 -7.70 -6.15 -6.27
C ALA A 267 -6.38 -6.54 -6.96
N ASP A 268 -6.32 -7.76 -7.48
CA ASP A 268 -5.12 -8.28 -8.15
C ASP A 268 -4.86 -7.57 -9.50
N GLU A 269 -5.93 -7.24 -10.26
CA GLU A 269 -5.81 -6.45 -11.49
C GLU A 269 -5.30 -5.03 -11.19
N ALA A 270 -5.86 -4.36 -10.16
CA ALA A 270 -5.43 -3.03 -9.76
C ALA A 270 -3.96 -3.03 -9.29
N ALA A 271 -3.57 -4.01 -8.46
CA ALA A 271 -2.19 -4.15 -8.00
C ALA A 271 -1.20 -4.38 -9.16
N THR A 272 -1.59 -5.19 -10.15
CA THR A 272 -0.77 -5.45 -11.34
C THR A 272 -0.63 -4.21 -12.20
N PHE A 273 -1.74 -3.52 -12.50
CA PHE A 273 -1.75 -2.29 -13.28
C PHE A 273 -0.93 -1.18 -12.61
N GLY A 274 -1.11 -0.98 -11.30
CA GLY A 274 -0.35 0.01 -10.54
C GLY A 274 1.14 -0.28 -10.53
N ARG A 275 1.54 -1.56 -10.37
CA ARG A 275 2.94 -1.99 -10.39
C ARG A 275 3.60 -1.73 -11.74
N GLU A 276 2.95 -2.07 -12.85
CA GLU A 276 3.49 -1.87 -14.19
C GLU A 276 3.69 -0.38 -14.49
N ASN A 277 2.72 0.45 -14.14
CA ASN A 277 2.81 1.90 -14.31
C ASN A 277 3.88 2.53 -13.40
N GLN A 278 4.03 2.05 -12.18
CA GLN A 278 5.05 2.54 -11.24
C GLN A 278 6.46 2.23 -11.75
N LEU A 279 6.70 0.99 -12.18
CA LEU A 279 7.99 0.57 -12.75
C LEU A 279 8.34 1.37 -14.00
N ALA A 280 7.37 1.59 -14.91
CA ALA A 280 7.59 2.40 -16.11
C ALA A 280 7.96 3.85 -15.79
N LYS A 281 7.39 4.43 -14.72
CA LYS A 281 7.73 5.79 -14.29
C LYS A 281 9.11 5.89 -13.65
N GLU A 282 9.51 4.92 -12.82
CA GLU A 282 10.78 4.98 -12.08
C GLU A 282 11.97 5.25 -13.00
N ASP A 283 12.01 4.61 -14.18
CA ASP A 283 13.13 4.73 -15.13
C ASP A 283 13.27 6.14 -15.74
N GLU A 284 12.18 6.90 -15.83
CA GLU A 284 12.16 8.22 -16.49
C GLU A 284 12.41 9.38 -15.49
N LEU A 285 12.20 9.15 -14.21
CA LEU A 285 12.14 10.22 -13.22
C LEU A 285 13.52 10.75 -12.78
N VAL A 286 14.59 9.99 -12.94
CA VAL A 286 15.95 10.50 -12.69
C VAL A 286 16.22 11.72 -13.58
N ALA A 287 16.03 11.59 -14.90
CA ALA A 287 16.23 12.68 -15.83
C ALA A 287 15.31 13.88 -15.56
N PHE A 288 14.05 13.62 -15.20
CA PHE A 288 13.12 14.67 -14.81
C PHE A 288 13.60 15.46 -13.58
N LEU A 289 14.06 14.77 -12.53
CA LEU A 289 14.54 15.41 -11.29
C LEU A 289 15.83 16.23 -11.54
N GLU A 290 16.73 15.73 -12.39
CA GLU A 290 17.92 16.47 -12.83
C GLU A 290 17.54 17.72 -13.62
N GLU A 291 16.55 17.65 -14.51
CA GLU A 291 16.01 18.82 -15.23
C GLU A 291 15.39 19.85 -14.26
N LYS A 292 14.81 19.40 -13.15
CA LYS A 292 14.32 20.28 -12.06
C LYS A 292 15.42 20.86 -11.19
N GLY A 293 16.68 20.50 -11.45
CA GLY A 293 17.86 21.06 -10.79
C GLY A 293 18.30 20.31 -9.53
N LEU A 294 17.83 19.08 -9.33
CA LEU A 294 18.33 18.21 -8.26
C LEU A 294 19.60 17.48 -8.72
N THR A 295 20.55 17.29 -7.83
CA THR A 295 21.62 16.31 -8.04
C THR A 295 21.08 14.92 -7.71
N VAL A 296 21.18 13.98 -8.65
CA VAL A 296 20.77 12.58 -8.46
C VAL A 296 22.00 11.69 -8.64
N TYR A 297 22.32 10.87 -7.67
CA TYR A 297 23.50 10.00 -7.73
C TYR A 297 23.35 8.74 -6.90
N THR A 298 24.18 7.74 -7.22
CA THR A 298 24.22 6.46 -6.51
C THR A 298 25.38 6.46 -5.50
N PRO A 299 25.12 6.22 -4.21
CA PRO A 299 26.15 6.09 -3.19
C PRO A 299 26.76 4.68 -3.19
N ASP A 300 27.61 4.37 -2.21
CA ASP A 300 28.02 3.00 -1.93
C ASP A 300 26.84 2.18 -1.36
N VAL A 301 26.02 1.65 -2.27
CA VAL A 301 24.81 0.87 -1.91
C VAL A 301 25.16 -0.37 -1.11
N GLU A 302 26.34 -0.96 -1.31
CA GLU A 302 26.74 -2.14 -0.56
C GLU A 302 27.10 -1.81 0.90
N ALA A 303 27.68 -0.63 1.14
CA ALA A 303 27.88 -0.11 2.50
C ALA A 303 26.55 0.11 3.22
N PHE A 304 25.52 0.64 2.51
CA PHE A 304 24.16 0.76 3.06
C PHE A 304 23.55 -0.61 3.34
N ARG A 305 23.60 -1.53 2.37
CA ARG A 305 23.04 -2.88 2.49
C ARG A 305 23.62 -3.62 3.69
N SER A 306 24.93 -3.71 3.78
CA SER A 306 25.61 -4.44 4.85
C SER A 306 25.32 -3.85 6.22
N THR A 307 25.29 -2.52 6.34
CA THR A 307 25.00 -1.84 7.61
C THR A 307 23.55 -2.06 8.03
N VAL A 308 22.59 -1.88 7.11
CA VAL A 308 21.16 -2.06 7.39
C VAL A 308 20.85 -3.49 7.77
N GLN A 309 21.32 -4.47 7.00
CA GLN A 309 21.08 -5.88 7.29
C GLN A 309 21.70 -6.30 8.64
N ALA A 310 22.92 -5.85 8.95
CA ALA A 310 23.54 -6.10 10.26
C ALA A 310 22.70 -5.48 11.40
N ALA A 311 22.20 -4.24 11.23
CA ALA A 311 21.39 -3.58 12.24
C ALA A 311 20.08 -4.35 12.53
N TYR A 312 19.41 -4.89 11.51
CA TYR A 312 18.21 -5.71 11.70
C TYR A 312 18.52 -7.03 12.40
N LEU A 313 19.57 -7.75 11.98
CA LEU A 313 19.94 -9.04 12.58
C LEU A 313 20.38 -8.90 14.06
N ASP A 314 20.88 -7.74 14.46
CA ASP A 314 21.37 -7.44 15.82
C ASP A 314 20.28 -6.77 16.69
N SER A 315 19.03 -6.67 16.19
CA SER A 315 17.93 -5.96 16.83
C SER A 315 16.94 -6.91 17.50
N ASP A 316 16.17 -6.36 18.46
CA ASP A 316 15.02 -7.03 19.05
C ASP A 316 13.91 -7.33 18.03
N LEU A 317 13.87 -6.61 16.89
CA LEU A 317 12.89 -6.87 15.83
C LEU A 317 13.10 -8.26 15.23
N SER A 318 14.34 -8.63 14.93
CA SER A 318 14.64 -9.95 14.36
C SER A 318 14.33 -11.10 15.32
N ALA A 319 14.27 -10.85 16.62
CA ALA A 319 13.87 -11.85 17.61
C ALA A 319 12.39 -12.27 17.51
N SER A 320 11.56 -11.42 16.89
CA SER A 320 10.14 -11.72 16.62
C SER A 320 9.94 -12.51 15.31
N TRP A 321 10.97 -12.62 14.46
CA TRP A 321 10.83 -13.26 13.16
C TRP A 321 10.81 -14.79 13.30
N PRO A 322 9.93 -15.48 12.53
CA PRO A 322 9.95 -16.93 12.49
C PRO A 322 11.32 -17.47 12.07
N GLU A 323 11.75 -18.56 12.67
CA GLU A 323 13.03 -19.20 12.34
C GLU A 323 13.10 -19.56 10.84
N GLY A 324 14.18 -19.14 10.18
CA GLY A 324 14.42 -19.42 8.76
C GLY A 324 13.56 -18.60 7.79
N ILE A 325 12.78 -17.65 8.24
CA ILE A 325 11.90 -16.85 7.36
C ILE A 325 12.68 -16.07 6.30
N LEU A 326 13.86 -15.51 6.64
CA LEU A 326 14.68 -14.79 5.67
C LEU A 326 15.19 -15.69 4.55
N ASP A 327 15.57 -16.94 4.87
CA ASP A 327 16.00 -17.89 3.86
C ASP A 327 14.85 -18.28 2.93
N GLN A 328 13.63 -18.44 3.48
CA GLN A 328 12.43 -18.72 2.69
C GLN A 328 12.10 -17.54 1.77
N ILE A 329 12.11 -16.31 2.29
CA ILE A 329 11.91 -15.10 1.48
C ILE A 329 12.97 -15.02 0.37
N ASN A 330 14.26 -15.14 0.70
CA ASN A 330 15.35 -15.06 -0.25
C ASN A 330 15.26 -16.14 -1.35
N ALA A 331 14.75 -17.33 -1.02
CA ALA A 331 14.58 -18.42 -1.99
C ALA A 331 13.54 -18.13 -3.08
N LEU A 332 12.63 -17.20 -2.84
CA LEU A 332 11.60 -16.73 -3.79
C LEU A 332 12.10 -15.63 -4.72
N GLY A 333 13.28 -15.05 -4.43
CA GLY A 333 13.89 -14.01 -5.27
C GLY A 333 14.44 -14.60 -6.58
N SER A 334 14.60 -13.73 -7.56
CA SER A 334 15.24 -14.10 -8.85
C SER A 334 16.69 -14.50 -8.61
N LYS A 335 17.10 -15.63 -9.20
CA LYS A 335 18.51 -16.10 -9.18
C LYS A 335 19.32 -15.40 -10.25
#